data_ecbd8593902f156888d5092aca5f15b3
#
_entry.id   ecbd8593902f156888d5092aca5f15b3
#
_cell.length_a   1.000
_cell.length_b   1.000
_cell.length_c   1.000
_cell.angle_alpha   90.00
_cell.angle_beta   90.00
_cell.angle_gamma   90.00
#
_symmetry.space_group_name_H-M   'P 1'
#
loop_
_entity.id
_entity.type
_entity.pdbx_description
1 polymer ?
#
loop_
_entity_poly.entity_id
_entity_poly.type
_entity_poly.pdbx_seq_one_letter_code
_entity_poly.pdbx_strand_id
1 'polypeptide(L)'
;MVAAKGNGAHGTETYTMGIHTSKHNLEVAKRENAVVLMEDNYQKNYQGFDPKLPESHILLSLYQSAYNDNSIKLAQNIQHQFKSRVGRKSRGVKQAGLLVLWKTTAPSVLVEVGFITHPQEEKYLNSKLGQMYIASGIFRAFRDYKNELEANS
;
A
#
# COMPACT_ATOMS: atom_id res chain seq x y z
N MET A 1 8.58 -2.43 -0.69
CA MET A 1 8.90 -3.83 -0.30
C MET A 1 9.12 -3.91 1.21
N VAL A 2 8.41 -4.78 1.88
CA VAL A 2 8.39 -4.87 3.35
C VAL A 2 9.44 -5.85 3.84
N ALA A 3 10.29 -5.41 4.79
CA ALA A 3 11.07 -6.31 5.62
C ALA A 3 10.23 -6.70 6.85
N ALA A 4 9.64 -7.90 6.85
CA ALA A 4 8.97 -8.42 8.03
C ALA A 4 9.99 -8.98 9.02
N LYS A 5 9.79 -8.77 10.31
CA LYS A 5 10.51 -9.50 11.33
C LYS A 5 10.09 -10.98 11.27
N GLY A 6 10.94 -11.84 10.71
CA GLY A 6 10.75 -13.29 10.62
C GLY A 6 10.60 -13.81 9.19
N ASN A 7 11.21 -14.96 8.91
CA ASN A 7 11.26 -15.61 7.58
C ASN A 7 9.90 -16.18 7.08
N GLY A 8 8.79 -15.92 7.77
CA GLY A 8 7.49 -16.53 7.48
C GLY A 8 6.46 -15.68 6.72
N ALA A 9 6.65 -14.35 6.70
CA ALA A 9 5.69 -13.46 6.02
C ALA A 9 5.89 -13.52 4.51
N HIS A 10 4.80 -13.81 3.77
CA HIS A 10 4.81 -13.87 2.31
C HIS A 10 3.44 -13.49 1.74
N GLY A 11 3.40 -13.12 0.47
CA GLY A 11 2.19 -12.69 -0.24
C GLY A 11 2.14 -11.19 -0.47
N THR A 12 0.98 -10.69 -0.89
CA THR A 12 0.77 -9.29 -1.29
C THR A 12 -0.24 -8.60 -0.38
N GLU A 13 -0.02 -7.31 -0.12
CA GLU A 13 -0.95 -6.44 0.60
C GLU A 13 -1.18 -5.17 -0.21
N THR A 14 -2.37 -4.58 -0.12
CA THR A 14 -2.60 -3.26 -0.72
C THR A 14 -3.19 -2.34 0.34
N TYR A 15 -2.57 -1.19 0.51
CA TYR A 15 -2.96 -0.21 1.53
C TYR A 15 -3.68 0.97 0.90
N THR A 16 -4.71 1.44 1.59
CA THR A 16 -5.35 2.74 1.36
C THR A 16 -5.16 3.63 2.57
N MET A 17 -5.39 4.92 2.42
CA MET A 17 -5.40 5.86 3.54
C MET A 17 -6.57 5.53 4.47
N GLY A 18 -6.34 5.58 5.78
CA GLY A 18 -7.39 5.39 6.79
C GLY A 18 -6.86 4.88 8.12
N ILE A 19 -7.79 4.57 9.03
CA ILE A 19 -7.47 4.15 10.39
C ILE A 19 -6.82 2.76 10.37
N HIS A 20 -5.64 2.65 10.97
CA HIS A 20 -4.99 1.36 11.14
C HIS A 20 -5.72 0.54 12.22
N THR A 21 -6.22 -0.61 11.82
CA THR A 21 -6.99 -1.50 12.70
C THR A 21 -6.14 -2.55 13.43
N SER A 22 -4.84 -2.59 13.14
CA SER A 22 -3.92 -3.56 13.73
C SER A 22 -2.55 -2.95 14.01
N LYS A 23 -1.85 -3.54 15.00
CA LYS A 23 -0.45 -3.19 15.30
C LYS A 23 0.46 -3.34 14.08
N HIS A 24 0.21 -4.34 13.24
CA HIS A 24 0.97 -4.56 12.01
C HIS A 24 0.83 -3.36 11.05
N ASN A 25 -0.38 -2.84 10.85
CA ASN A 25 -0.61 -1.71 9.96
C ASN A 25 0.07 -0.44 10.47
N LEU A 26 0.08 -0.23 11.80
CA LEU A 26 0.82 0.87 12.42
C LEU A 26 2.33 0.75 12.20
N GLU A 27 2.90 -0.44 12.36
CA GLU A 27 4.33 -0.67 12.13
C GLU A 27 4.72 -0.48 10.66
N VAL A 28 3.84 -0.82 9.71
CA VAL A 28 4.03 -0.49 8.29
C VAL A 28 4.01 1.02 8.10
N ALA A 29 3.02 1.73 8.65
CA ALA A 29 2.94 3.19 8.54
C ALA A 29 4.19 3.88 9.11
N LYS A 30 4.66 3.47 10.28
CA LYS A 30 5.88 4.02 10.90
C LYS A 30 7.10 3.86 10.00
N ARG A 31 7.26 2.68 9.40
CA ARG A 31 8.40 2.39 8.53
C ARG A 31 8.35 3.18 7.24
N GLU A 32 7.21 3.17 6.55
CA GLU A 32 7.04 3.88 5.28
C GLU A 32 7.13 5.40 5.48
N ASN A 33 6.55 5.94 6.56
CA ASN A 33 6.60 7.36 6.86
C ASN A 33 7.98 7.83 7.38
N ALA A 34 8.83 6.92 7.85
CA ALA A 34 10.18 7.29 8.32
C ALA A 34 11.07 7.87 7.23
N VAL A 35 10.74 7.66 5.95
CA VAL A 35 11.51 8.21 4.82
C VAL A 35 11.59 9.75 4.84
N VAL A 36 10.58 10.42 5.42
CA VAL A 36 10.58 11.89 5.51
C VAL A 36 11.71 12.45 6.38
N LEU A 37 12.29 11.62 7.26
CA LEU A 37 13.47 12.02 8.07
C LEU A 37 14.72 12.26 7.21
N MET A 38 14.72 11.83 5.95
CA MET A 38 15.79 12.08 4.97
C MET A 38 15.60 13.39 4.22
N GLU A 39 14.45 14.06 4.39
CA GLU A 39 14.12 15.31 3.72
C GLU A 39 14.49 16.52 4.59
N ASP A 40 15.10 17.54 3.97
CA ASP A 40 15.33 18.81 4.62
C ASP A 40 13.99 19.50 4.92
N ASN A 41 13.88 20.07 6.13
CA ASN A 41 12.67 20.82 6.56
C ASN A 41 11.37 19.99 6.54
N TYR A 42 11.43 18.68 6.73
CA TYR A 42 10.26 17.80 6.67
C TYR A 42 9.12 18.26 7.60
N GLN A 43 9.42 18.78 8.79
CA GLN A 43 8.42 19.28 9.73
C GLN A 43 7.55 20.39 9.13
N LYS A 44 8.17 21.31 8.37
CA LYS A 44 7.45 22.37 7.67
C LYS A 44 6.63 21.82 6.51
N ASN A 45 7.22 20.93 5.73
CA ASN A 45 6.57 20.32 4.54
C ASN A 45 5.37 19.47 4.91
N TYR A 46 5.43 18.76 6.04
CA TYR A 46 4.39 17.83 6.51
C TYR A 46 3.63 18.35 7.74
N GLN A 47 3.51 19.68 7.90
CA GLN A 47 2.66 20.31 8.92
C GLN A 47 2.95 19.85 10.36
N GLY A 48 4.20 19.65 10.71
CA GLY A 48 4.62 19.22 12.04
C GLY A 48 4.49 17.70 12.28
N PHE A 49 4.20 16.90 11.24
CA PHE A 49 4.23 15.45 11.37
C PHE A 49 5.61 14.97 11.84
N ASP A 50 5.61 14.17 12.92
CA ASP A 50 6.81 13.53 13.42
C ASP A 50 6.66 12.02 13.33
N PRO A 51 7.40 11.32 12.45
CA PRO A 51 7.29 9.88 12.29
C PRO A 51 7.75 9.07 13.51
N LYS A 52 8.38 9.71 14.51
CA LYS A 52 8.79 9.08 15.77
C LYS A 52 7.64 9.01 16.79
N LEU A 53 6.64 9.87 16.65
CA LEU A 53 5.51 9.97 17.57
C LEU A 53 4.34 9.09 17.11
N PRO A 54 3.88 8.12 17.92
CA PRO A 54 2.68 7.32 17.59
C PRO A 54 1.44 8.16 17.34
N GLU A 55 1.28 9.27 18.06
CA GLU A 55 0.16 10.21 17.94
C GLU A 55 0.07 10.83 16.54
N SER A 56 1.22 11.14 15.93
CA SER A 56 1.28 11.67 14.55
C SER A 56 0.70 10.67 13.55
N HIS A 57 0.99 9.38 13.71
CA HIS A 57 0.43 8.33 12.85
C HIS A 57 -1.08 8.14 13.07
N ILE A 58 -1.56 8.29 14.31
CA ILE A 58 -2.99 8.22 14.62
C ILE A 58 -3.71 9.38 13.95
N LEU A 59 -3.23 10.62 14.13
CA LEU A 59 -3.82 11.80 13.50
C LEU A 59 -3.84 11.68 11.97
N LEU A 60 -2.74 11.24 11.38
CA LEU A 60 -2.67 11.01 9.94
C LEU A 60 -3.67 9.95 9.46
N SER A 61 -3.88 8.88 10.24
CA SER A 61 -4.82 7.81 9.91
C SER A 61 -6.30 8.25 9.92
N LEU A 62 -6.61 9.33 10.63
CA LEU A 62 -7.96 9.92 10.63
C LEU A 62 -8.25 10.74 9.36
N TYR A 63 -7.22 11.04 8.59
CA TYR A 63 -7.38 11.81 7.36
C TYR A 63 -8.03 10.95 6.27
N GLN A 64 -9.28 11.27 5.96
CA GLN A 64 -10.03 10.61 4.89
C GLN A 64 -10.21 11.57 3.72
N SER A 65 -9.97 11.09 2.52
CA SER A 65 -10.25 11.82 1.29
C SER A 65 -11.60 11.42 0.71
N ALA A 66 -12.19 12.31 -0.11
CA ALA A 66 -13.38 11.99 -0.90
C ALA A 66 -13.18 10.80 -1.86
N TYR A 67 -11.93 10.40 -2.09
CA TYR A 67 -11.55 9.30 -2.99
C TYR A 67 -11.32 7.97 -2.27
N ASN A 68 -11.58 7.89 -0.96
CA ASN A 68 -11.23 6.70 -0.17
C ASN A 68 -11.95 5.43 -0.65
N ASP A 69 -13.26 5.52 -0.93
CA ASP A 69 -14.04 4.38 -1.41
C ASP A 69 -13.52 3.86 -2.75
N ASN A 70 -13.16 4.76 -3.65
CA ASN A 70 -12.57 4.43 -4.93
C ASN A 70 -11.15 3.85 -4.79
N SER A 71 -10.38 4.32 -3.81
CA SER A 71 -9.08 3.73 -3.45
C SER A 71 -9.25 2.30 -2.95
N ILE A 72 -10.23 2.03 -2.11
CA ILE A 72 -10.56 0.68 -1.61
C ILE A 72 -10.96 -0.24 -2.77
N LYS A 73 -11.81 0.24 -3.68
CA LYS A 73 -12.19 -0.52 -4.88
C LYS A 73 -10.98 -0.91 -5.73
N LEU A 74 -10.11 0.06 -6.03
CA LEU A 74 -8.87 -0.19 -6.78
C LEU A 74 -7.99 -1.21 -6.05
N ALA A 75 -7.83 -1.07 -4.73
CA ALA A 75 -7.05 -2.00 -3.92
C ALA A 75 -7.62 -3.43 -3.95
N GLN A 76 -8.94 -3.58 -3.88
CA GLN A 76 -9.63 -4.86 -3.98
C GLN A 76 -9.40 -5.51 -5.35
N ASN A 77 -9.50 -4.75 -6.43
CA ASN A 77 -9.23 -5.23 -7.78
C ASN A 77 -7.77 -5.71 -7.93
N ILE A 78 -6.80 -4.98 -7.36
CA ILE A 78 -5.39 -5.39 -7.37
C ILE A 78 -5.22 -6.73 -6.62
N GLN A 79 -5.75 -6.85 -5.41
CA GLN A 79 -5.65 -8.08 -4.62
C GLN A 79 -6.37 -9.26 -5.30
N HIS A 80 -7.50 -9.00 -5.96
CA HIS A 80 -8.19 -10.02 -6.76
C HIS A 80 -7.33 -10.51 -7.92
N GLN A 81 -6.73 -9.62 -8.71
CA GLN A 81 -5.85 -9.99 -9.82
C GLN A 81 -4.61 -10.75 -9.33
N PHE A 82 -4.01 -10.35 -8.22
CA PHE A 82 -2.87 -11.04 -7.64
C PHE A 82 -3.22 -12.47 -7.22
N LYS A 83 -4.38 -12.67 -6.60
CA LYS A 83 -4.83 -13.99 -6.17
C LYS A 83 -5.24 -14.87 -7.35
N SER A 84 -6.08 -14.34 -8.26
CA SER A 84 -6.76 -15.16 -9.29
C SER A 84 -5.93 -15.39 -10.55
N ARG A 85 -5.08 -14.44 -10.93
CA ARG A 85 -4.32 -14.47 -12.19
C ARG A 85 -2.82 -14.60 -12.00
N VAL A 86 -2.26 -13.94 -10.99
CA VAL A 86 -0.81 -13.99 -10.74
C VAL A 86 -0.43 -15.17 -9.85
N GLY A 87 -1.41 -15.77 -9.14
CA GLY A 87 -1.18 -16.91 -8.25
C GLY A 87 -0.46 -16.51 -6.95
N ARG A 88 -0.57 -15.24 -6.53
CA ARG A 88 0.03 -14.75 -5.29
C ARG A 88 -0.92 -14.94 -4.12
N LYS A 89 -0.36 -15.24 -2.93
CA LYS A 89 -1.13 -15.22 -1.70
C LYS A 89 -1.56 -13.79 -1.41
N SER A 90 -2.87 -13.52 -1.46
CA SER A 90 -3.43 -12.23 -1.04
C SER A 90 -3.53 -12.19 0.49
N ARG A 91 -3.02 -11.12 1.08
CA ARG A 91 -3.17 -10.77 2.50
C ARG A 91 -4.22 -9.67 2.70
N GLY A 92 -4.89 -9.29 1.61
CA GLY A 92 -6.04 -8.41 1.58
C GLY A 92 -5.71 -6.92 1.45
N VAL A 93 -6.78 -6.14 1.50
CA VAL A 93 -6.74 -4.68 1.56
C VAL A 93 -6.65 -4.26 3.02
N LYS A 94 -5.83 -3.25 3.29
CA LYS A 94 -5.57 -2.71 4.62
C LYS A 94 -5.62 -1.20 4.61
N GLN A 95 -5.79 -0.59 5.78
CA GLN A 95 -5.75 0.85 5.94
C GLN A 95 -4.62 1.25 6.90
N ALA A 96 -3.96 2.36 6.57
CA ALA A 96 -2.93 2.95 7.41
C ALA A 96 -2.76 4.43 7.10
N GLY A 97 -2.29 5.21 8.06
CA GLY A 97 -1.92 6.60 7.88
C GLY A 97 -0.58 6.71 7.13
N LEU A 98 -0.61 6.75 5.81
CA LEU A 98 0.55 6.77 4.94
C LEU A 98 0.74 8.16 4.32
N LEU A 99 1.88 8.82 4.60
CA LEU A 99 2.18 10.15 4.06
C LEU A 99 2.19 10.18 2.53
N VAL A 100 2.67 9.12 1.89
CA VAL A 100 2.68 9.03 0.41
C VAL A 100 1.28 9.08 -0.20
N LEU A 101 0.24 8.73 0.56
CA LEU A 101 -1.16 8.80 0.15
C LEU A 101 -1.88 10.05 0.68
N TRP A 102 -1.19 10.84 1.53
CA TRP A 102 -1.79 12.01 2.15
C TRP A 102 -1.98 13.13 1.14
N LYS A 103 -3.13 13.79 1.19
CA LYS A 103 -3.51 14.89 0.29
C LYS A 103 -3.55 14.55 -1.20
N THR A 104 -3.63 13.28 -1.56
CA THR A 104 -3.86 12.91 -2.96
C THR A 104 -5.25 13.36 -3.40
N THR A 105 -5.35 13.90 -4.61
CA THR A 105 -6.61 14.39 -5.21
C THR A 105 -7.21 13.39 -6.21
N ALA A 106 -6.85 12.13 -6.05
CA ALA A 106 -7.32 11.01 -6.87
C ALA A 106 -7.33 9.72 -6.03
N PRO A 107 -8.03 8.67 -6.46
CA PRO A 107 -7.92 7.35 -5.87
C PRO A 107 -6.46 6.88 -5.84
N SER A 108 -5.98 6.50 -4.66
CA SER A 108 -4.56 6.19 -4.45
C SER A 108 -4.36 4.99 -3.53
N VAL A 109 -3.37 4.18 -3.85
CA VAL A 109 -3.04 2.96 -3.13
C VAL A 109 -1.53 2.77 -3.02
N LEU A 110 -1.07 2.13 -1.94
CA LEU A 110 0.28 1.60 -1.81
C LEU A 110 0.22 0.08 -1.95
N VAL A 111 0.94 -0.46 -2.93
CA VAL A 111 0.90 -1.90 -3.24
C VAL A 111 2.18 -2.57 -2.75
N GLU A 112 2.05 -3.43 -1.74
CA GLU A 112 3.11 -4.31 -1.27
C GLU A 112 3.09 -5.60 -2.10
N VAL A 113 4.05 -5.72 -3.01
CA VAL A 113 4.11 -6.83 -3.96
C VAL A 113 4.75 -8.09 -3.39
N GLY A 114 5.29 -8.04 -2.18
CA GLY A 114 5.89 -9.17 -1.49
C GLY A 114 6.88 -8.76 -0.41
N PHE A 115 7.50 -9.76 0.23
CA PHE A 115 8.41 -9.62 1.36
C PHE A 115 9.81 -10.10 0.99
N ILE A 116 10.76 -9.20 0.83
CA ILE A 116 12.15 -9.52 0.43
C ILE A 116 12.92 -10.34 1.48
N THR A 117 12.43 -10.39 2.72
CA THR A 117 13.00 -11.23 3.79
C THR A 117 12.62 -12.71 3.65
N HIS A 118 11.68 -13.03 2.74
CA HIS A 118 11.30 -14.41 2.46
C HIS A 118 12.04 -14.89 1.19
N PRO A 119 12.91 -15.93 1.26
CA PRO A 119 13.80 -16.28 0.15
C PRO A 119 13.11 -16.59 -1.17
N GLN A 120 11.94 -17.25 -1.14
CA GLN A 120 11.18 -17.56 -2.36
C GLN A 120 10.55 -16.29 -2.97
N GLU A 121 10.11 -15.35 -2.14
CA GLU A 121 9.57 -14.06 -2.59
C GLU A 121 10.67 -13.20 -3.20
N GLU A 122 11.81 -13.11 -2.54
CA GLU A 122 12.98 -12.40 -3.06
C GLU A 122 13.35 -12.91 -4.46
N LYS A 123 13.48 -14.22 -4.62
CA LYS A 123 13.78 -14.84 -5.92
C LYS A 123 12.73 -14.52 -6.97
N TYR A 124 11.44 -14.58 -6.61
CA TYR A 124 10.33 -14.26 -7.51
C TYR A 124 10.35 -12.77 -7.92
N LEU A 125 10.51 -11.87 -6.95
CA LEU A 125 10.52 -10.42 -7.18
C LEU A 125 11.73 -9.96 -8.01
N ASN A 126 12.86 -10.66 -7.93
CA ASN A 126 14.05 -10.39 -8.74
C ASN A 126 13.99 -11.04 -10.14
N SER A 127 13.03 -11.90 -10.41
CA SER A 127 12.88 -12.52 -11.74
C SER A 127 12.12 -11.61 -12.71
N LYS A 128 12.57 -11.56 -13.97
CA LYS A 128 11.87 -10.82 -15.04
C LYS A 128 10.41 -11.28 -15.20
N LEU A 129 10.18 -12.58 -15.08
CA LEU A 129 8.84 -13.19 -15.21
C LEU A 129 7.94 -12.76 -14.04
N GLY A 130 8.46 -12.79 -12.81
CA GLY A 130 7.73 -12.34 -11.61
C GLY A 130 7.34 -10.86 -11.71
N GLN A 131 8.26 -10.01 -12.12
CA GLN A 131 8.02 -8.58 -12.32
C GLN A 131 6.95 -8.32 -13.38
N MET A 132 7.02 -9.05 -14.52
CA MET A 132 6.04 -8.94 -15.59
C MET A 132 4.63 -9.39 -15.13
N TYR A 133 4.52 -10.47 -14.38
CA TYR A 133 3.23 -10.94 -13.86
C TYR A 133 2.63 -9.96 -12.86
N ILE A 134 3.44 -9.39 -11.96
CA ILE A 134 3.01 -8.36 -11.01
C ILE A 134 2.51 -7.12 -11.76
N ALA A 135 3.32 -6.58 -12.67
CA ALA A 135 2.95 -5.41 -13.47
C ALA A 135 1.66 -5.65 -14.28
N SER A 136 1.54 -6.81 -14.91
CA SER A 136 0.34 -7.22 -15.65
C SER A 136 -0.89 -7.35 -14.75
N GLY A 137 -0.73 -7.81 -13.51
CA GLY A 137 -1.82 -7.87 -12.51
C GLY A 137 -2.31 -6.48 -12.14
N ILE A 138 -1.40 -5.55 -11.84
CA ILE A 138 -1.73 -4.16 -11.51
C ILE A 138 -2.42 -3.48 -12.70
N PHE A 139 -1.86 -3.63 -13.91
CA PHE A 139 -2.46 -3.06 -15.12
C PHE A 139 -3.89 -3.53 -15.36
N ARG A 140 -4.15 -4.84 -15.25
CA ARG A 140 -5.51 -5.37 -15.41
C ARG A 140 -6.46 -4.86 -14.33
N ALA A 141 -6.02 -4.81 -13.09
CA ALA A 141 -6.82 -4.26 -11.99
C ALA A 141 -7.21 -2.80 -12.24
N PHE A 142 -6.26 -1.99 -12.69
CA PHE A 142 -6.53 -0.59 -13.03
C PHE A 142 -7.47 -0.45 -14.22
N ARG A 143 -7.28 -1.23 -15.28
CA ARG A 143 -8.16 -1.23 -16.45
C ARG A 143 -9.60 -1.62 -16.06
N ASP A 144 -9.76 -2.66 -15.27
CA ASP A 144 -11.06 -3.13 -14.83
C ASP A 144 -11.74 -2.07 -13.95
N TYR A 145 -10.98 -1.46 -13.02
CA TYR A 145 -11.43 -0.34 -12.20
C TYR A 145 -11.87 0.88 -13.05
N LYS A 146 -11.07 1.27 -14.06
CA LYS A 146 -11.40 2.37 -14.97
C LYS A 146 -12.71 2.09 -15.70
N ASN A 147 -12.86 0.89 -16.27
CA ASN A 147 -14.06 0.49 -16.99
C ASN A 147 -15.32 0.53 -16.10
N GLU A 148 -15.21 0.11 -14.83
CA GLU A 148 -16.32 0.20 -13.87
C GLU A 148 -16.73 1.65 -13.57
N LEU A 149 -15.77 2.56 -13.44
CA LEU A 149 -16.05 3.98 -13.23
C LEU A 149 -16.75 4.60 -14.43
N GLU A 150 -16.25 4.34 -15.64
CA GLU A 150 -16.82 4.89 -16.88
C GLU A 150 -18.21 4.34 -17.19
N ALA A 151 -18.50 3.11 -16.80
CA ALA A 151 -19.84 2.52 -16.96
C ALA A 151 -20.90 3.08 -15.98
N ASN A 152 -20.46 3.68 -14.87
CA ASN A 152 -21.32 4.24 -13.82
C ASN A 152 -21.39 5.80 -13.85
N SER A 153 -20.75 6.42 -14.83
CA SER A 153 -20.76 7.87 -15.07
C SER A 153 -21.74 8.23 -16.17
#